data_b8aedf9cc613ad41d7f8c9faa38d9507
#
_entry.id   b8aedf9cc613ad41d7f8c9faa38d9507
#
_cell.length_a   1.000
_cell.length_b   1.000
_cell.length_c   1.000
_cell.angle_alpha   90.00
_cell.angle_beta   90.00
_cell.angle_gamma   90.00
#
_symmetry.space_group_name_H-M   'P 1'
#
loop_
_entity.id
_entity.type
_entity.pdbx_description
1 polymer ?
#
loop_
_entity_poly.entity_id
_entity_poly.type
_entity_poly.pdbx_seq_one_letter_code
_entity_poly.pdbx_strand_id
1 'polypeptide(L)'
;LDIFHLEAEPTKRLMDFCEKYHVSLACLLLMGLRTYYQKMNGFDDVSLTTTIARRATLKEKKSGGTRIHSFPFRTIFPQDMKFIDGVYAIRDKQNEYFRHANYDPTAYFAYRAKTYPQPNPGLGYEPISLTYQPLTLKEKGLDQLGDIRYKTKWYPNGICPQGMYLTVMHRPEDNGLDFNFEHQIKAV
;
A
#
# COMPACT_ATOMS: atom_id res chain seq x y z
N LEU A 1 13.95 10.69 -2.50
CA LEU A 1 13.22 10.11 -1.38
C LEU A 1 12.91 11.20 -0.36
N ASP A 2 11.66 11.45 -0.10
CA ASP A 2 11.19 12.33 0.95
C ASP A 2 10.51 11.51 2.03
N ILE A 3 10.82 11.78 3.30
CA ILE A 3 10.27 11.05 4.43
C ILE A 3 9.45 12.01 5.27
N PHE A 4 8.17 11.69 5.47
CA PHE A 4 7.31 12.38 6.39
C PHE A 4 7.06 11.52 7.62
N HIS A 5 7.32 12.06 8.80
CA HIS A 5 7.11 11.41 10.08
C HIS A 5 5.77 11.83 10.66
N LEU A 6 4.87 10.88 10.84
CA LEU A 6 3.62 11.09 11.57
C LEU A 6 3.83 10.65 13.02
N GLU A 7 3.63 11.57 13.93
CA GLU A 7 3.82 11.35 15.38
C GLU A 7 2.81 10.36 15.97
N ALA A 8 3.10 9.89 17.19
CA ALA A 8 2.29 8.88 17.88
C ALA A 8 0.82 9.28 18.06
N GLU A 9 0.54 10.53 18.45
CA GLU A 9 -0.83 10.96 18.71
C GLU A 9 -1.72 10.95 17.45
N PRO A 10 -1.36 11.56 16.32
CA PRO A 10 -2.15 11.42 15.11
C PRO A 10 -2.19 9.97 14.57
N THR A 11 -1.11 9.18 14.74
CA THR A 11 -1.11 7.76 14.42
C THR A 11 -2.15 7.01 15.23
N LYS A 12 -2.22 7.26 16.55
CA LYS A 12 -3.23 6.67 17.43
C LYS A 12 -4.63 6.99 16.95
N ARG A 13 -4.92 8.23 16.56
CA ARG A 13 -6.25 8.62 16.04
C ARG A 13 -6.63 7.85 14.77
N LEU A 14 -5.65 7.57 13.88
CA LEU A 14 -5.89 6.71 12.69
C LEU A 14 -6.21 5.27 13.11
N MET A 15 -5.49 4.73 14.10
CA MET A 15 -5.73 3.38 14.62
C MET A 15 -7.09 3.28 15.33
N ASP A 16 -7.45 4.26 16.17
CA ASP A 16 -8.76 4.34 16.85
C ASP A 16 -9.91 4.41 15.82
N PHE A 17 -9.71 5.15 14.71
CA PHE A 17 -10.65 5.16 13.60
C PHE A 17 -10.79 3.76 12.97
N CYS A 18 -9.67 3.10 12.70
CA CYS A 18 -9.66 1.77 12.11
C CYS A 18 -10.39 0.75 13.00
N GLU A 19 -10.16 0.81 14.30
CA GLU A 19 -10.84 -0.04 15.30
C GLU A 19 -12.34 0.25 15.34
N LYS A 20 -12.73 1.53 15.47
CA LYS A 20 -14.12 1.96 15.52
C LYS A 20 -14.95 1.50 14.33
N TYR A 21 -14.37 1.55 13.13
CA TYR A 21 -15.08 1.24 11.89
C TYR A 21 -14.76 -0.16 11.35
N HIS A 22 -14.00 -0.98 12.09
CA HIS A 22 -13.61 -2.34 11.72
C HIS A 22 -12.96 -2.43 10.33
N VAL A 23 -12.01 -1.52 10.05
CA VAL A 23 -11.25 -1.46 8.81
C VAL A 23 -9.75 -1.51 9.09
N SER A 24 -8.94 -1.96 8.12
CA SER A 24 -7.50 -1.94 8.26
C SER A 24 -6.91 -0.56 7.97
N LEU A 25 -5.76 -0.25 8.56
CA LEU A 25 -5.03 0.97 8.21
C LEU A 25 -4.68 1.01 6.72
N ALA A 26 -4.39 -0.14 6.10
CA ALA A 26 -4.17 -0.22 4.65
C ALA A 26 -5.37 0.27 3.82
N CYS A 27 -6.62 -0.07 4.23
CA CYS A 27 -7.84 0.43 3.57
C CYS A 27 -7.94 1.96 3.71
N LEU A 28 -7.66 2.47 4.89
CA LEU A 28 -7.72 3.92 5.17
C LEU A 28 -6.67 4.68 4.36
N LEU A 29 -5.44 4.17 4.29
CA LEU A 29 -4.36 4.75 3.49
C LEU A 29 -4.67 4.73 1.98
N LEU A 30 -5.22 3.61 1.49
CA LEU A 30 -5.66 3.50 0.09
C LEU A 30 -6.75 4.51 -0.22
N MET A 31 -7.74 4.68 0.68
CA MET A 31 -8.80 5.67 0.50
C MET A 31 -8.24 7.10 0.52
N GLY A 32 -7.32 7.40 1.43
CA GLY A 32 -6.68 8.71 1.50
C GLY A 32 -5.93 9.05 0.22
N LEU A 33 -5.06 8.15 -0.23
CA LEU A 33 -4.26 8.34 -1.45
C LEU A 33 -5.13 8.43 -2.70
N ARG A 34 -6.13 7.56 -2.81
CA ARG A 34 -7.11 7.57 -3.90
C ARG A 34 -7.88 8.89 -3.96
N THR A 35 -8.35 9.38 -2.79
CA THR A 35 -9.10 10.65 -2.70
C THR A 35 -8.22 11.84 -3.07
N TYR A 36 -6.97 11.85 -2.61
CA TYR A 36 -6.01 12.87 -3.01
C TYR A 36 -5.83 12.89 -4.53
N TYR A 37 -5.62 11.73 -5.14
CA TYR A 37 -5.41 11.62 -6.58
C TYR A 37 -6.65 12.02 -7.39
N GLN A 38 -7.86 11.65 -6.93
CA GLN A 38 -9.12 12.09 -7.53
C GLN A 38 -9.27 13.62 -7.51
N LYS A 39 -8.96 14.24 -6.36
CA LYS A 39 -9.08 15.70 -6.20
C LYS A 39 -8.07 16.46 -7.06
N MET A 40 -6.87 15.94 -7.20
CA MET A 40 -5.83 16.56 -8.02
C MET A 40 -6.13 16.49 -9.52
N ASN A 41 -6.78 15.43 -9.99
CA ASN A 41 -6.98 15.16 -11.42
C ASN A 41 -8.43 15.31 -11.89
N GLY A 42 -9.39 15.39 -10.98
CA GLY A 42 -10.82 15.54 -11.29
C GLY A 42 -11.51 14.28 -11.84
N PHE A 43 -10.85 13.10 -11.76
CA PHE A 43 -11.40 11.84 -12.28
C PHE A 43 -11.95 10.97 -11.18
N ASP A 44 -13.17 10.45 -11.37
CA ASP A 44 -13.80 9.49 -10.46
C ASP A 44 -13.17 8.10 -10.54
N ASP A 45 -12.63 7.74 -11.70
CA ASP A 45 -11.97 6.47 -12.00
C ASP A 45 -10.49 6.55 -11.66
N VAL A 46 -10.11 5.93 -10.56
CA VAL A 46 -8.73 5.93 -10.05
C VAL A 46 -8.20 4.52 -9.94
N SER A 47 -7.04 4.26 -10.53
CA SER A 47 -6.28 3.02 -10.39
C SER A 47 -4.94 3.32 -9.72
N LEU A 48 -4.65 2.59 -8.64
CA LEU A 48 -3.40 2.61 -7.90
C LEU A 48 -2.77 1.23 -7.94
N THR A 49 -1.46 1.12 -7.77
CA THR A 49 -0.84 -0.18 -7.50
C THR A 49 -0.75 -0.41 -5.99
N THR A 50 -1.09 -1.61 -5.55
CA THR A 50 -0.84 -2.05 -4.17
C THR A 50 -0.33 -3.49 -4.15
N THR A 51 0.05 -3.98 -2.98
CA THR A 51 0.71 -5.27 -2.81
C THR A 51 -0.11 -6.22 -1.95
N ILE A 52 0.03 -7.52 -2.23
CA ILE A 52 -0.52 -8.59 -1.43
C ILE A 52 0.57 -9.61 -1.09
N ALA A 53 0.66 -10.02 0.18
CA ALA A 53 1.66 -10.94 0.65
C ALA A 53 1.44 -12.40 0.23
N ARG A 54 0.23 -12.78 -0.21
CA ARG A 54 -0.15 -14.16 -0.62
C ARG A 54 0.21 -15.23 0.42
N ARG A 55 -0.05 -14.95 1.69
CA ARG A 55 0.21 -15.84 2.82
C ARG A 55 -1.08 -16.03 3.62
N ALA A 56 -2.03 -16.79 3.06
CA ALA A 56 -3.34 -17.04 3.66
C ALA A 56 -3.27 -18.13 4.74
N THR A 57 -2.60 -19.23 4.46
CA THR A 57 -2.51 -20.40 5.37
C THR A 57 -1.36 -20.27 6.36
N LEU A 58 -1.46 -21.01 7.47
CA LEU A 58 -0.38 -21.05 8.48
C LEU A 58 0.92 -21.60 7.90
N LYS A 59 0.87 -22.57 6.99
CA LYS A 59 2.03 -23.12 6.29
C LYS A 59 2.70 -22.05 5.42
N GLU A 60 1.91 -21.26 4.69
CA GLU A 60 2.44 -20.16 3.87
C GLU A 60 3.04 -19.04 4.71
N LYS A 61 2.41 -18.70 5.85
CA LYS A 61 2.95 -17.72 6.79
C LYS A 61 4.30 -18.12 7.37
N LYS A 62 4.55 -19.42 7.51
CA LYS A 62 5.81 -19.98 8.02
C LYS A 62 6.83 -20.29 6.91
N SER A 63 6.47 -20.20 5.63
CA SER A 63 7.38 -20.48 4.52
C SER A 63 8.31 -19.30 4.26
N GLY A 64 9.56 -19.60 3.89
CA GLY A 64 10.50 -18.59 3.39
C GLY A 64 10.19 -18.13 1.96
N GLY A 65 10.99 -17.18 1.46
CA GLY A 65 10.94 -16.66 0.09
C GLY A 65 9.93 -15.54 -0.12
N THR A 66 10.04 -14.89 -1.26
CA THR A 66 9.15 -13.80 -1.68
C THR A 66 7.88 -14.36 -2.30
N ARG A 67 6.73 -13.97 -1.77
CA ARG A 67 5.41 -14.32 -2.29
C ARG A 67 4.56 -13.08 -2.60
N ILE A 68 5.15 -11.90 -2.48
CA ILE A 68 4.46 -10.63 -2.70
C ILE A 68 4.16 -10.46 -4.18
N HIS A 69 2.93 -10.07 -4.48
CA HIS A 69 2.52 -9.61 -5.81
C HIS A 69 1.98 -8.19 -5.71
N SER A 70 2.33 -7.40 -6.70
CA SER A 70 1.70 -6.10 -6.96
C SER A 70 0.53 -6.30 -7.92
N PHE A 71 -0.53 -5.55 -7.72
CA PHE A 71 -1.71 -5.59 -8.58
C PHE A 71 -2.37 -4.21 -8.67
N PRO A 72 -3.06 -3.92 -9.78
CA PRO A 72 -3.83 -2.70 -9.90
C PRO A 72 -5.07 -2.74 -9.02
N PHE A 73 -5.31 -1.65 -8.31
CA PHE A 73 -6.48 -1.47 -7.46
C PHE A 73 -7.30 -0.30 -8.01
N ARG A 74 -8.23 -0.61 -8.92
CA ARG A 74 -9.09 0.38 -9.58
C ARG A 74 -10.38 0.56 -8.82
N THR A 75 -10.75 1.81 -8.58
CA THR A 75 -12.02 2.20 -7.97
C THR A 75 -12.67 3.33 -8.76
N ILE A 76 -14.01 3.31 -8.87
CA ILE A 76 -14.79 4.36 -9.48
C ILE A 76 -15.75 4.88 -8.40
N PHE A 77 -15.43 6.04 -7.84
CA PHE A 77 -16.22 6.65 -6.78
C PHE A 77 -16.65 8.06 -7.21
N PRO A 78 -17.93 8.40 -7.11
CA PRO A 78 -18.40 9.75 -7.41
C PRO A 78 -17.80 10.75 -6.39
N GLN A 79 -17.70 12.01 -6.79
CA GLN A 79 -17.06 13.06 -5.98
C GLN A 79 -17.79 13.37 -4.68
N ASP A 80 -19.09 13.11 -4.63
CA ASP A 80 -19.96 13.32 -3.46
C ASP A 80 -20.03 12.09 -2.53
N MET A 81 -19.33 11.00 -2.84
CA MET A 81 -19.28 9.81 -1.98
C MET A 81 -18.75 10.18 -0.60
N LYS A 82 -19.45 9.74 0.45
CA LYS A 82 -18.98 9.90 1.82
C LYS A 82 -17.69 9.11 2.04
N PHE A 83 -16.74 9.72 2.71
CA PHE A 83 -15.42 9.10 2.93
C PHE A 83 -15.52 7.70 3.55
N ILE A 84 -16.39 7.51 4.55
CA ILE A 84 -16.55 6.22 5.22
C ILE A 84 -17.12 5.14 4.29
N ASP A 85 -18.05 5.49 3.41
CA ASP A 85 -18.62 4.56 2.44
C ASP A 85 -17.54 4.12 1.43
N GLY A 86 -16.66 5.04 1.03
CA GLY A 86 -15.49 4.74 0.21
C GLY A 86 -14.50 3.80 0.91
N VAL A 87 -14.25 4.00 2.21
CA VAL A 87 -13.38 3.10 3.00
C VAL A 87 -13.97 1.69 3.04
N TYR A 88 -15.28 1.55 3.25
CA TYR A 88 -15.94 0.24 3.22
C TYR A 88 -15.89 -0.41 1.83
N ALA A 89 -16.12 0.36 0.77
CA ALA A 89 -16.02 -0.15 -0.60
C ALA A 89 -14.58 -0.63 -0.92
N ILE A 90 -13.55 0.06 -0.43
CA ILE A 90 -12.16 -0.38 -0.55
C ILE A 90 -11.92 -1.68 0.23
N ARG A 91 -12.39 -1.78 1.47
CA ARG A 91 -12.28 -3.02 2.27
C ARG A 91 -12.89 -4.20 1.54
N ASP A 92 -14.11 -4.05 1.03
CA ASP A 92 -14.83 -5.13 0.38
C ASP A 92 -14.15 -5.55 -0.92
N LYS A 93 -13.66 -4.58 -1.68
CA LYS A 93 -12.86 -4.82 -2.89
C LYS A 93 -11.51 -5.47 -2.59
N GLN A 94 -10.81 -5.08 -1.52
CA GLN A 94 -9.60 -5.78 -1.08
C GLN A 94 -9.88 -7.25 -0.74
N ASN A 95 -10.99 -7.54 -0.05
CA ASN A 95 -11.39 -8.90 0.28
C ASN A 95 -11.67 -9.73 -0.99
N GLU A 96 -12.22 -9.11 -2.03
CA GLU A 96 -12.40 -9.75 -3.34
C GLU A 96 -11.03 -10.08 -3.97
N TYR A 97 -10.11 -9.12 -4.03
CA TYR A 97 -8.76 -9.35 -4.53
C TYR A 97 -8.03 -10.47 -3.76
N PHE A 98 -8.17 -10.52 -2.44
CA PHE A 98 -7.53 -11.55 -1.62
C PHE A 98 -8.05 -12.96 -1.92
N ARG A 99 -9.32 -13.11 -2.27
CA ARG A 99 -9.87 -14.40 -2.73
C ARG A 99 -9.23 -14.88 -4.04
N HIS A 100 -8.81 -13.96 -4.90
CA HIS A 100 -8.19 -14.24 -6.19
C HIS A 100 -6.65 -14.04 -6.19
N ALA A 101 -6.04 -13.95 -5.02
CA ALA A 101 -4.61 -13.63 -4.86
C ALA A 101 -3.64 -14.62 -5.54
N ASN A 102 -4.10 -15.83 -5.84
CA ASN A 102 -3.31 -16.87 -6.51
C ASN A 102 -3.38 -16.81 -8.05
N TYR A 103 -4.10 -15.85 -8.62
CA TYR A 103 -4.10 -15.64 -10.05
C TYR A 103 -2.68 -15.30 -10.55
N ASP A 104 -2.34 -15.81 -11.73
CA ASP A 104 -1.02 -15.54 -12.34
C ASP A 104 -0.93 -14.08 -12.82
N PRO A 105 -0.10 -13.24 -12.20
CA PRO A 105 0.04 -11.86 -12.60
C PRO A 105 0.64 -11.71 -14.01
N THR A 106 1.45 -12.67 -14.47
CA THR A 106 2.06 -12.64 -15.81
C THR A 106 0.99 -12.71 -16.88
N ALA A 107 0.00 -13.58 -16.72
CA ALA A 107 -1.14 -13.69 -17.63
C ALA A 107 -1.95 -12.39 -17.68
N TYR A 108 -2.19 -11.77 -16.51
CA TYR A 108 -2.88 -10.49 -16.43
C TYR A 108 -2.11 -9.37 -17.13
N PHE A 109 -0.82 -9.22 -16.87
CA PHE A 109 -0.01 -8.17 -17.49
C PHE A 109 0.11 -8.35 -19.00
N ALA A 110 0.26 -9.59 -19.48
CA ALA A 110 0.28 -9.90 -20.90
C ALA A 110 -1.06 -9.54 -21.61
N TYR A 111 -2.18 -9.91 -20.99
CA TYR A 111 -3.51 -9.53 -21.49
C TYR A 111 -3.68 -8.01 -21.54
N ARG A 112 -3.31 -7.32 -20.46
CA ARG A 112 -3.46 -5.87 -20.34
C ARG A 112 -2.60 -5.13 -21.40
N ALA A 113 -1.35 -5.51 -21.56
CA ALA A 113 -0.46 -4.92 -22.56
C ALA A 113 -0.97 -5.06 -23.98
N LYS A 114 -1.62 -6.21 -24.29
CA LYS A 114 -2.24 -6.45 -25.59
C LYS A 114 -3.51 -5.64 -25.80
N THR A 115 -4.34 -5.50 -24.76
CA THR A 115 -5.69 -4.91 -24.87
C THR A 115 -5.66 -3.38 -24.72
N TYR A 116 -4.77 -2.87 -23.90
CA TYR A 116 -4.66 -1.44 -23.58
C TYR A 116 -3.21 -0.98 -23.78
N PRO A 117 -2.81 -0.63 -25.00
CA PRO A 117 -1.48 -0.12 -25.28
C PRO A 117 -1.18 1.10 -24.42
N GLN A 118 -0.02 1.11 -23.81
CA GLN A 118 0.37 2.16 -22.88
C GLN A 118 0.93 3.37 -23.64
N PRO A 119 0.36 4.58 -23.47
CA PRO A 119 0.84 5.76 -24.17
C PRO A 119 2.22 6.22 -23.67
N ASN A 120 2.57 5.89 -22.43
CA ASN A 120 3.87 6.22 -21.84
C ASN A 120 4.48 5.00 -21.12
N PRO A 121 5.25 4.16 -21.83
CA PRO A 121 5.82 2.94 -21.26
C PRO A 121 6.71 3.14 -20.02
N GLY A 122 7.27 4.34 -19.84
CA GLY A 122 8.15 4.65 -18.70
C GLY A 122 7.45 4.85 -17.36
N LEU A 123 6.13 5.10 -17.37
CA LEU A 123 5.37 5.41 -16.15
C LEU A 123 4.51 4.26 -15.61
N GLY A 124 4.38 3.15 -16.35
CA GLY A 124 3.44 2.09 -15.99
C GLY A 124 1.98 2.50 -16.23
N TYR A 125 1.04 1.59 -15.95
CA TYR A 125 -0.39 1.88 -16.09
C TYR A 125 -0.95 2.61 -14.87
N GLU A 126 -0.39 2.34 -13.71
CA GLU A 126 -0.71 3.00 -12.45
C GLU A 126 0.46 3.90 -12.06
N PRO A 127 0.27 5.23 -12.12
CA PRO A 127 1.36 6.17 -11.83
C PRO A 127 1.75 6.19 -10.35
N ILE A 128 0.89 5.65 -9.47
CA ILE A 128 1.07 5.71 -8.02
C ILE A 128 0.95 4.30 -7.42
N SER A 129 1.90 3.97 -6.56
CA SER A 129 1.90 2.75 -5.74
C SER A 129 1.81 3.04 -4.26
N LEU A 130 1.10 2.18 -3.53
CA LEU A 130 1.07 2.17 -2.07
C LEU A 130 1.44 0.79 -1.53
N THR A 131 2.43 0.76 -0.65
CA THR A 131 2.74 -0.40 0.20
C THR A 131 2.65 0.00 1.66
N TYR A 132 1.88 -0.76 2.43
CA TYR A 132 1.85 -0.64 3.88
C TYR A 132 2.55 -1.84 4.52
N GLN A 133 3.55 -1.55 5.36
CA GLN A 133 4.34 -2.57 6.04
C GLN A 133 4.17 -2.42 7.56
N PRO A 134 3.28 -3.19 8.19
CA PRO A 134 3.23 -3.26 9.62
C PRO A 134 4.50 -3.95 10.15
N LEU A 135 5.31 -3.26 10.95
CA LEU A 135 6.45 -3.85 11.63
C LEU A 135 5.95 -4.64 12.84
N THR A 136 5.85 -5.95 12.68
CA THR A 136 5.38 -6.85 13.73
C THR A 136 6.51 -7.52 14.53
N LEU A 137 7.76 -7.10 14.35
CA LEU A 137 8.89 -7.72 15.03
C LEU A 137 8.80 -7.58 16.56
N LYS A 138 8.38 -6.40 17.03
CA LYS A 138 8.20 -6.13 18.46
C LYS A 138 7.07 -6.97 19.08
N GLU A 139 5.96 -7.13 18.38
CA GLU A 139 4.83 -7.95 18.82
C GLU A 139 5.17 -9.45 18.94
N LYS A 140 6.22 -9.90 18.24
CA LYS A 140 6.70 -11.28 18.27
C LYS A 140 7.85 -11.52 19.27
N GLY A 141 8.17 -10.53 20.11
CA GLY A 141 9.29 -10.62 21.04
C GLY A 141 10.65 -10.66 20.35
N LEU A 142 10.74 -10.20 19.10
CA LEU A 142 11.96 -10.16 18.30
C LEU A 142 12.67 -8.80 18.35
N ASP A 143 12.29 -7.94 19.28
CA ASP A 143 12.94 -6.67 19.60
C ASP A 143 14.34 -6.88 20.20
N GLN A 144 14.63 -8.11 20.68
CA GLN A 144 15.95 -8.54 21.13
C GLN A 144 16.28 -9.93 20.56
N LEU A 145 17.41 -10.02 19.91
CA LEU A 145 18.08 -11.29 19.57
C LEU A 145 19.12 -11.58 20.68
N GLY A 146 18.65 -12.12 21.81
CA GLY A 146 19.49 -12.22 23.01
C GLY A 146 19.85 -10.82 23.52
N ASP A 147 21.16 -10.52 23.63
CA ASP A 147 21.68 -9.22 24.05
C ASP A 147 21.85 -8.22 22.89
N ILE A 148 21.46 -8.60 21.67
CA ILE A 148 21.63 -7.77 20.48
C ILE A 148 20.43 -6.83 20.34
N ARG A 149 20.70 -5.52 20.46
CA ARG A 149 19.73 -4.48 20.08
C ARG A 149 19.88 -4.16 18.61
N TYR A 150 18.78 -4.05 17.89
CA TYR A 150 18.80 -3.66 16.50
C TYR A 150 17.81 -2.50 16.21
N LYS A 151 18.14 -1.72 15.18
CA LYS A 151 17.29 -0.70 14.63
C LYS A 151 17.11 -0.94 13.13
N THR A 152 15.89 -0.83 12.65
CA THR A 152 15.61 -0.92 11.22
C THR A 152 15.63 0.49 10.62
N LYS A 153 16.16 0.60 9.40
CA LYS A 153 16.10 1.82 8.61
C LYS A 153 15.78 1.47 7.17
N TRP A 154 14.90 2.23 6.56
CA TRP A 154 14.58 2.10 5.15
C TRP A 154 15.64 2.80 4.30
N TYR A 155 16.16 2.10 3.30
CA TYR A 155 17.05 2.66 2.30
C TYR A 155 16.44 2.43 0.93
N PRO A 156 16.19 3.49 0.13
CA PRO A 156 15.74 3.33 -1.24
C PRO A 156 16.86 2.72 -2.08
N ASN A 157 16.48 1.93 -3.08
CA ASN A 157 17.44 1.37 -4.05
C ASN A 157 17.78 2.32 -5.20
N GLY A 158 17.21 3.55 -5.19
CA GLY A 158 17.40 4.55 -6.23
C GLY A 158 16.60 4.33 -7.50
N ILE A 159 15.71 3.33 -7.53
CA ILE A 159 14.86 3.01 -8.69
C ILE A 159 13.41 3.10 -8.27
N CYS A 160 12.65 3.99 -8.91
CA CYS A 160 11.21 4.08 -8.76
C CYS A 160 10.53 3.69 -10.08
N PRO A 161 9.89 2.50 -10.15
CA PRO A 161 9.28 2.01 -11.40
C PRO A 161 7.97 2.72 -11.76
N GLN A 162 7.35 3.41 -10.79
CA GLN A 162 6.14 4.22 -10.99
C GLN A 162 6.50 5.71 -10.88
N GLY A 163 5.56 6.59 -11.27
CA GLY A 163 5.72 8.04 -11.05
C GLY A 163 5.94 8.37 -9.58
N MET A 164 5.16 7.75 -8.69
CA MET A 164 5.32 7.85 -7.23
C MET A 164 5.13 6.49 -6.56
N TYR A 165 5.99 6.18 -5.60
CA TYR A 165 5.87 5.00 -4.73
C TYR A 165 5.83 5.44 -3.28
N LEU A 166 4.72 5.16 -2.61
CA LEU A 166 4.53 5.45 -1.18
C LEU A 166 4.65 4.17 -0.37
N THR A 167 5.67 4.12 0.50
CA THR A 167 5.80 3.06 1.50
C THR A 167 5.47 3.63 2.87
N VAL A 168 4.48 3.05 3.55
CA VAL A 168 4.10 3.44 4.92
C VAL A 168 4.55 2.35 5.88
N MET A 169 5.29 2.72 6.91
CA MET A 169 5.88 1.83 7.89
C MET A 169 5.57 2.28 9.31
N HIS A 170 5.35 1.33 10.21
CA HIS A 170 5.32 1.64 11.65
C HIS A 170 6.72 1.91 12.19
N ARG A 171 6.81 2.92 13.06
CA ARG A 171 7.99 3.16 13.90
C ARG A 171 7.76 2.52 15.27
N PRO A 172 8.43 1.42 15.60
CA PRO A 172 8.22 0.74 16.89
C PRO A 172 8.77 1.53 18.07
N GLU A 173 9.69 2.46 17.86
CA GLU A 173 10.33 3.25 18.92
C GLU A 173 9.41 4.28 19.56
N ASP A 174 8.43 4.82 18.83
CA ASP A 174 7.52 5.87 19.30
C ASP A 174 6.05 5.65 18.93
N ASN A 175 5.72 4.52 18.30
CA ASN A 175 4.39 4.19 17.78
C ASN A 175 3.86 5.16 16.71
N GLY A 176 4.76 5.83 16.00
CA GLY A 176 4.45 6.67 14.85
C GLY A 176 4.40 5.91 13.53
N LEU A 177 4.21 6.66 12.43
CA LEU A 177 4.32 6.14 11.06
C LEU A 177 5.35 6.93 10.27
N ASP A 178 6.09 6.24 9.43
CA ASP A 178 6.94 6.85 8.40
C ASP A 178 6.27 6.69 7.03
N PHE A 179 6.11 7.81 6.35
CA PHE A 179 5.66 7.88 4.95
C PHE A 179 6.88 8.16 4.09
N ASN A 180 7.34 7.14 3.37
CA ASN A 180 8.48 7.22 2.48
C ASN A 180 7.99 7.44 1.05
N PHE A 181 8.25 8.63 0.50
CA PHE A 181 7.87 9.00 -0.86
C PHE A 181 9.06 8.85 -1.78
N GLU A 182 8.98 7.90 -2.71
CA GLU A 182 9.91 7.75 -3.81
C GLU A 182 9.22 8.19 -5.10
N HIS A 183 9.85 9.03 -5.90
CA HIS A 183 9.29 9.53 -7.15
C HIS A 183 10.33 9.61 -8.26
N GLN A 184 9.86 9.53 -9.49
CA GLN A 184 10.71 9.78 -10.65
C GLN A 184 10.88 11.28 -10.86
N ILE A 185 12.12 11.76 -10.95
CA ILE A 185 12.44 13.19 -11.15
C ILE A 185 11.78 13.77 -12.41
N LYS A 186 11.53 12.92 -13.43
CA LYS A 186 10.89 13.35 -14.68
C LYS A 186 9.35 13.28 -14.66
N ALA A 187 8.77 12.76 -13.59
CA ALA A 187 7.31 12.59 -13.47
C ALA A 187 6.66 13.63 -12.54
N VAL A 188 7.47 14.48 -11.93
CA VAL A 188 7.07 15.56 -11.01
C VAL A 188 7.49 16.90 -11.59
#